data_baf759afa5704b7ac559e9f94229102c
#
_entry.id   baf759afa5704b7ac559e9f94229102c
#
_cell.length_a   1.000
_cell.length_b   1.000
_cell.length_c   1.000
_cell.angle_alpha   90.00
_cell.angle_beta   90.00
_cell.angle_gamma   90.00
#
_symmetry.space_group_name_H-M   'P 1'
#
loop_
_entity.id
_entity.type
_entity.pdbx_description
1 polymer ?
#
loop_
_entity_poly.entity_id
_entity_poly.type
_entity_poly.pdbx_seq_one_letter_code
_entity_poly.pdbx_strand_id
1 'polypeptide(L)'
;MKPSDHRIRVVVADDSPTALASICQYLEFEGNFEITGTARDGRQLVAEAARLIPDLVLSDLSMPQLSGLEAAKELRRILPELRILIITQLSGLSLRDECLRCGADGLVEKGQMPEKLIEEVSRLFPNS
;
A
#
# COMPACT_ATOMS: atom_id res chain seq x y z
N MET A 1 3.45 18.78 -18.53
CA MET A 1 3.93 17.73 -17.68
C MET A 1 4.80 16.75 -18.44
N LYS A 2 5.87 16.30 -17.84
CA LYS A 2 6.81 15.41 -18.52
C LYS A 2 6.45 13.96 -18.26
N PRO A 3 6.60 13.08 -19.25
CA PRO A 3 6.32 11.66 -19.04
C PRO A 3 7.13 11.05 -17.91
N SER A 4 8.36 11.51 -17.71
CA SER A 4 9.21 11.00 -16.65
C SER A 4 8.70 11.34 -15.24
N ASP A 5 7.75 12.28 -15.14
CA ASP A 5 7.19 12.67 -13.86
C ASP A 5 5.98 11.85 -13.47
N HIS A 6 5.61 10.89 -14.33
CA HIS A 6 4.46 10.01 -14.05
C HIS A 6 4.86 8.82 -13.19
N ARG A 7 5.46 9.12 -12.05
CA ARG A 7 5.73 8.06 -11.10
C ARG A 7 4.51 7.85 -10.22
N ILE A 8 4.36 6.62 -9.76
CA ILE A 8 3.27 6.28 -8.84
C ILE A 8 3.63 6.84 -7.47
N ARG A 9 2.80 7.74 -6.97
CA ARG A 9 2.99 8.33 -5.63
C ARG A 9 2.44 7.36 -4.61
N VAL A 10 3.27 6.98 -3.65
CA VAL A 10 2.91 5.92 -2.71
C VAL A 10 3.15 6.32 -1.26
N VAL A 11 2.23 5.93 -0.39
CA VAL A 11 2.41 5.98 1.06
C VAL A 11 2.56 4.54 1.54
N VAL A 12 3.59 4.27 2.32
CA VAL A 12 3.89 2.93 2.82
C VAL A 12 3.70 2.89 4.32
N ALA A 13 2.98 1.89 4.82
CA ALA A 13 2.73 1.75 6.25
C ALA A 13 3.11 0.37 6.76
N ASP A 14 3.90 0.34 7.82
CA ASP A 14 4.30 -0.90 8.49
C ASP A 14 4.80 -0.51 9.88
N ASP A 15 4.41 -1.23 10.92
CA ASP A 15 4.83 -0.92 12.29
C ASP A 15 6.26 -1.39 12.58
N SER A 16 6.84 -2.23 11.72
CA SER A 16 8.22 -2.66 11.83
C SER A 16 9.11 -1.69 11.08
N PRO A 17 10.04 -0.98 11.75
CA PRO A 17 10.96 -0.07 11.04
C PRO A 17 11.80 -0.78 9.98
N THR A 18 12.20 -2.02 10.26
CA THR A 18 12.99 -2.82 9.33
C THR A 18 12.20 -3.17 8.09
N ALA A 19 10.96 -3.63 8.26
CA ALA A 19 10.10 -3.97 7.13
C ALA A 19 9.77 -2.72 6.30
N LEU A 20 9.47 -1.61 6.97
CA LEU A 20 9.18 -0.35 6.31
C LEU A 20 10.37 0.10 5.45
N ALA A 21 11.56 0.07 6.02
CA ALA A 21 12.78 0.45 5.31
C ALA A 21 13.02 -0.44 4.10
N SER A 22 12.80 -1.75 4.24
CA SER A 22 13.01 -2.70 3.14
C SER A 22 12.05 -2.45 1.99
N ILE A 23 10.79 -2.20 2.30
CA ILE A 23 9.79 -1.92 1.27
C ILE A 23 10.15 -0.63 0.53
N CYS A 24 10.47 0.42 1.27
CA CYS A 24 10.85 1.70 0.67
C CYS A 24 12.07 1.57 -0.23
N GLN A 25 13.08 0.86 0.24
CA GLN A 25 14.31 0.64 -0.50
C GLN A 25 14.04 -0.09 -1.82
N TYR A 26 13.18 -1.10 -1.75
CA TYR A 26 12.78 -1.84 -2.92
C TYR A 26 12.05 -0.94 -3.94
N LEU A 27 11.12 -0.12 -3.47
CA LEU A 27 10.38 0.79 -4.35
C LEU A 27 11.31 1.82 -5.00
N GLU A 28 12.28 2.31 -4.26
CA GLU A 28 13.27 3.25 -4.80
C GLU A 28 14.12 2.59 -5.87
N PHE A 29 14.46 1.34 -5.67
CA PHE A 29 15.25 0.58 -6.65
C PHE A 29 14.50 0.42 -7.97
N GLU A 30 13.18 0.22 -7.90
CA GLU A 30 12.36 0.06 -9.10
C GLU A 30 12.28 1.34 -9.94
N GLY A 31 12.33 2.49 -9.30
CA GLY A 31 12.47 3.77 -9.99
C GLY A 31 11.17 4.39 -10.51
N ASN A 32 10.08 3.65 -10.58
CA ASN A 32 8.81 4.20 -11.07
C ASN A 32 7.87 4.59 -9.94
N PHE A 33 8.38 4.64 -8.71
CA PHE A 33 7.61 5.06 -7.54
C PHE A 33 8.20 6.30 -6.92
N GLU A 34 7.32 7.12 -6.38
CA GLU A 34 7.72 8.24 -5.55
C GLU A 34 7.11 8.02 -4.17
N ILE A 35 7.93 7.77 -3.16
CA ILE A 35 7.43 7.58 -1.80
C ILE A 35 7.14 8.94 -1.21
N THR A 36 5.85 9.28 -1.10
CA THR A 36 5.45 10.59 -0.62
C THR A 36 5.33 10.65 0.90
N GLY A 37 5.19 9.50 1.55
CA GLY A 37 5.11 9.47 2.99
C GLY A 37 5.15 8.04 3.52
N THR A 38 5.35 7.93 4.83
CA THR A 38 5.35 6.64 5.51
C THR A 38 4.53 6.74 6.78
N ALA A 39 4.09 5.59 7.29
CA ALA A 39 3.32 5.53 8.52
C ALA A 39 3.70 4.28 9.31
N ARG A 40 3.55 4.35 10.62
CA ARG A 40 3.90 3.27 11.53
C ARG A 40 2.69 2.64 12.19
N ASP A 41 1.52 3.20 11.99
CA ASP A 41 0.26 2.64 12.47
C ASP A 41 -0.88 3.08 11.56
N GLY A 42 -2.06 2.50 11.78
CA GLY A 42 -3.19 2.76 10.90
C GLY A 42 -3.74 4.17 10.97
N ARG A 43 -3.69 4.81 12.13
CA ARG A 43 -4.16 6.18 12.25
C ARG A 43 -3.23 7.15 11.53
N GLN A 44 -1.94 6.92 11.66
CA GLN A 44 -0.94 7.71 10.95
C GLN A 44 -1.10 7.53 9.45
N LEU A 45 -1.38 6.29 9.02
CA LEU A 45 -1.59 6.00 7.60
C LEU A 45 -2.79 6.79 7.05
N VAL A 46 -3.91 6.77 7.74
CA VAL A 46 -5.09 7.50 7.28
C VAL A 46 -4.80 9.01 7.20
N ALA A 47 -4.14 9.55 8.22
CA ALA A 47 -3.80 10.97 8.25
C ALA A 47 -2.86 11.36 7.11
N GLU A 48 -1.82 10.56 6.88
CA GLU A 48 -0.85 10.85 5.82
C GLU A 48 -1.46 10.71 4.43
N ALA A 49 -2.26 9.68 4.21
CA ALA A 49 -2.91 9.51 2.91
C ALA A 49 -3.92 10.63 2.64
N ALA A 50 -4.68 11.04 3.65
CA ALA A 50 -5.63 12.15 3.49
C ALA A 50 -4.91 13.46 3.16
N ARG A 51 -3.75 13.67 3.75
CA ARG A 51 -2.96 14.89 3.54
C ARG A 51 -2.25 14.89 2.18
N LEU A 52 -1.69 13.76 1.80
CA LEU A 52 -0.82 13.65 0.62
C LEU A 52 -1.56 13.24 -0.65
N ILE A 53 -2.70 12.61 -0.50
CA ILE A 53 -3.52 12.10 -1.62
C ILE A 53 -2.66 11.33 -2.61
N PRO A 54 -2.10 10.18 -2.19
CA PRO A 54 -1.24 9.38 -3.07
C PRO A 54 -2.06 8.60 -4.09
N ASP A 55 -1.37 8.00 -5.04
CA ASP A 55 -2.00 7.10 -6.00
C ASP A 55 -2.20 5.70 -5.41
N LEU A 56 -1.28 5.31 -4.53
CA LEU A 56 -1.23 3.96 -4.00
C LEU A 56 -0.86 3.98 -2.51
N VAL A 57 -1.50 3.11 -1.75
CA VAL A 57 -1.10 2.82 -0.37
C VAL A 57 -0.66 1.36 -0.30
N LEU A 58 0.50 1.12 0.30
CA LEU A 58 0.96 -0.22 0.65
C LEU A 58 0.93 -0.31 2.17
N SER A 59 0.10 -1.18 2.71
CA SER A 59 -0.10 -1.24 4.15
C SER A 59 0.05 -2.64 4.69
N ASP A 60 0.82 -2.77 5.76
CA ASP A 60 0.84 -4.00 6.54
C ASP A 60 -0.57 -4.28 7.07
N LEU A 61 -0.89 -5.54 7.22
CA LEU A 61 -2.20 -5.96 7.72
C LEU A 61 -2.35 -5.62 9.21
N SER A 62 -1.34 -5.92 9.99
CA SER A 62 -1.39 -5.80 11.46
C SER A 62 -0.57 -4.61 11.93
N MET A 63 -1.24 -3.60 12.45
CA MET A 63 -0.59 -2.40 12.97
C MET A 63 -1.31 -1.94 14.22
N PRO A 64 -0.61 -1.26 15.15
CA PRO A 64 -1.28 -0.70 16.32
C PRO A 64 -2.22 0.43 15.95
N GLN A 65 -3.08 0.80 16.87
CA GLN A 65 -4.07 1.86 16.79
C GLN A 65 -5.21 1.50 15.85
N LEU A 66 -4.90 1.21 14.59
CA LEU A 66 -5.89 0.88 13.58
C LEU A 66 -5.23 -0.12 12.66
N SER A 67 -5.85 -1.28 12.45
CA SER A 67 -5.28 -2.31 11.58
C SER A 67 -5.27 -1.86 10.13
N GLY A 68 -4.52 -2.60 9.30
CA GLY A 68 -4.50 -2.33 7.86
C GLY A 68 -5.89 -2.44 7.22
N LEU A 69 -6.69 -3.39 7.68
CA LEU A 69 -8.06 -3.56 7.16
C LEU A 69 -8.95 -2.39 7.56
N GLU A 70 -8.85 -1.97 8.80
CA GLU A 70 -9.63 -0.83 9.28
C GLU A 70 -9.21 0.46 8.59
N ALA A 71 -7.91 0.63 8.39
CA ALA A 71 -7.40 1.78 7.66
C ALA A 71 -7.89 1.78 6.20
N ALA A 72 -7.89 0.61 5.55
CA ALA A 72 -8.37 0.49 4.19
C ALA A 72 -9.84 0.90 4.08
N LYS A 73 -10.65 0.47 5.03
CA LYS A 73 -12.06 0.82 5.08
C LYS A 73 -12.26 2.33 5.16
N GLU A 74 -11.53 2.96 6.06
CA GLU A 74 -11.58 4.40 6.26
C GLU A 74 -11.10 5.14 5.01
N LEU A 75 -9.98 4.70 4.43
CA LEU A 75 -9.41 5.32 3.24
C LEU A 75 -10.31 5.19 2.02
N ARG A 76 -10.96 4.04 1.86
CA ARG A 76 -11.87 3.87 0.74
C ARG A 76 -13.04 4.84 0.83
N ARG A 77 -13.48 5.16 2.05
CA ARG A 77 -14.56 6.10 2.26
C ARG A 77 -14.16 7.53 1.92
N ILE A 78 -12.94 7.93 2.32
CA ILE A 78 -12.53 9.33 2.14
C ILE A 78 -11.79 9.59 0.82
N LEU A 79 -11.17 8.56 0.25
CA LEU A 79 -10.44 8.65 -1.03
C LEU A 79 -10.91 7.52 -1.94
N PRO A 80 -12.07 7.64 -2.58
CA PRO A 80 -12.66 6.52 -3.31
C PRO A 80 -11.82 5.98 -4.47
N GLU A 81 -10.94 6.80 -5.03
CA GLU A 81 -10.12 6.37 -6.18
C GLU A 81 -8.73 5.86 -5.81
N LEU A 82 -8.39 5.90 -4.54
CA LEU A 82 -7.12 5.41 -4.06
C LEU A 82 -6.97 3.92 -4.32
N ARG A 83 -5.78 3.49 -4.72
CA ARG A 83 -5.47 2.06 -4.83
C ARG A 83 -4.80 1.62 -3.54
N ILE A 84 -5.26 0.50 -3.00
CA ILE A 84 -4.80 0.01 -1.70
C ILE A 84 -4.38 -1.45 -1.83
N LEU A 85 -3.14 -1.74 -1.49
CA LEU A 85 -2.64 -3.11 -1.42
C LEU A 85 -2.24 -3.41 0.02
N ILE A 86 -2.74 -4.51 0.53
CA ILE A 86 -2.38 -5.00 1.86
C ILE A 86 -1.18 -5.94 1.70
N ILE A 87 -0.18 -5.77 2.55
CA ILE A 87 1.01 -6.61 2.55
C ILE A 87 1.00 -7.38 3.86
N THR A 88 1.18 -8.70 3.81
CA THR A 88 1.07 -9.52 5.01
C THR A 88 1.95 -10.75 4.93
N GLN A 89 2.33 -11.27 6.10
CA GLN A 89 3.00 -12.56 6.22
C GLN A 89 2.00 -13.72 6.22
N LEU A 90 0.72 -13.41 6.36
CA LEU A 90 -0.33 -14.42 6.38
C LEU A 90 -0.77 -14.77 4.96
N SER A 91 -1.39 -15.94 4.79
CA SER A 91 -1.87 -16.38 3.49
C SER A 91 -3.26 -16.99 3.64
N GLY A 92 -3.92 -17.17 2.49
CA GLY A 92 -5.21 -17.85 2.44
C GLY A 92 -6.25 -17.05 1.68
N LEU A 93 -7.17 -17.77 1.04
CA LEU A 93 -8.22 -17.16 0.24
C LEU A 93 -9.21 -16.35 1.06
N SER A 94 -9.52 -16.80 2.29
CA SER A 94 -10.45 -16.07 3.14
C SER A 94 -9.89 -14.70 3.54
N LEU A 95 -8.58 -14.62 3.74
CA LEU A 95 -7.93 -13.35 4.07
C LEU A 95 -8.01 -12.40 2.89
N ARG A 96 -7.78 -12.89 1.69
CA ARG A 96 -7.89 -12.08 0.48
C ARG A 96 -9.29 -11.53 0.32
N ASP A 97 -10.31 -12.38 0.52
CA ASP A 97 -11.71 -11.96 0.43
C ASP A 97 -12.03 -10.88 1.45
N GLU A 98 -11.53 -11.04 2.66
CA GLU A 98 -11.75 -10.06 3.71
C GLU A 98 -11.11 -8.71 3.36
N CYS A 99 -9.89 -8.73 2.83
CA CYS A 99 -9.21 -7.51 2.40
C CYS A 99 -10.01 -6.78 1.34
N LEU A 100 -10.51 -7.52 0.35
CA LEU A 100 -11.30 -6.91 -0.73
C LEU A 100 -12.60 -6.33 -0.20
N ARG A 101 -13.25 -7.01 0.73
CA ARG A 101 -14.49 -6.50 1.34
C ARG A 101 -14.24 -5.22 2.13
N CYS A 102 -13.06 -5.05 2.68
CA CYS A 102 -12.72 -3.84 3.44
C CYS A 102 -12.30 -2.68 2.54
N GLY A 103 -12.24 -2.89 1.23
CA GLY A 103 -11.93 -1.82 0.30
C GLY A 103 -10.53 -1.85 -0.27
N ALA A 104 -9.72 -2.85 0.08
CA ALA A 104 -8.41 -3.02 -0.55
C ALA A 104 -8.58 -3.54 -1.97
N ASP A 105 -7.65 -3.23 -2.83
CA ASP A 105 -7.65 -3.67 -4.22
C ASP A 105 -6.89 -4.98 -4.42
N GLY A 106 -6.15 -5.41 -3.42
CA GLY A 106 -5.41 -6.67 -3.51
C GLY A 106 -4.60 -6.94 -2.25
N LEU A 107 -3.96 -8.08 -2.27
CA LEU A 107 -3.17 -8.60 -1.16
C LEU A 107 -1.87 -9.16 -1.70
N VAL A 108 -0.77 -8.83 -1.05
CA VAL A 108 0.54 -9.35 -1.40
C VAL A 108 1.15 -10.02 -0.18
N GLU A 109 1.56 -11.27 -0.31
CA GLU A 109 2.26 -11.98 0.78
C GLU A 109 3.71 -11.55 0.79
N LYS A 110 4.22 -11.22 1.96
CA LYS A 110 5.59 -10.72 2.09
C LYS A 110 6.62 -11.70 1.53
N GLY A 111 6.38 -12.99 1.64
CA GLY A 111 7.27 -14.01 1.10
C GLY A 111 7.29 -14.07 -0.42
N GLN A 112 6.36 -13.44 -1.10
CA GLN A 112 6.27 -13.43 -2.56
C GLN A 112 6.75 -12.12 -3.17
N MET A 113 7.26 -11.22 -2.36
CA MET A 113 7.84 -9.99 -2.86
C MET A 113 9.25 -10.26 -3.37
N PRO A 114 9.72 -9.52 -4.38
CA PRO A 114 9.03 -8.36 -4.99
C PRO A 114 8.12 -8.70 -6.16
N GLU A 115 8.19 -9.90 -6.72
CA GLU A 115 7.51 -10.23 -7.98
C GLU A 115 6.00 -10.02 -7.91
N LYS A 116 5.39 -10.47 -6.81
CA LYS A 116 3.94 -10.37 -6.66
C LYS A 116 3.50 -8.92 -6.50
N LEU A 117 4.31 -8.10 -5.85
CA LEU A 117 4.01 -6.68 -5.71
C LEU A 117 4.00 -6.00 -7.08
N ILE A 118 5.01 -6.28 -7.91
CA ILE A 118 5.08 -5.71 -9.25
C ILE A 118 3.87 -6.13 -10.08
N GLU A 119 3.49 -7.40 -9.97
CA GLU A 119 2.34 -7.94 -10.69
C GLU A 119 1.05 -7.21 -10.33
N GLU A 120 0.82 -7.02 -9.02
CA GLU A 120 -0.38 -6.33 -8.55
C GLU A 120 -0.36 -4.85 -8.93
N VAL A 121 0.78 -4.19 -8.83
CA VAL A 121 0.89 -2.79 -9.22
C VAL A 121 0.62 -2.64 -10.72
N SER A 122 1.16 -3.55 -11.55
CA SER A 122 0.92 -3.51 -12.99
C SER A 122 -0.56 -3.69 -13.33
N ARG A 123 -1.25 -4.51 -12.57
CA ARG A 123 -2.69 -4.72 -12.74
C ARG A 123 -3.48 -3.45 -12.42
N LEU A 124 -3.07 -2.73 -11.38
CA LEU A 124 -3.79 -1.53 -10.92
C LEU A 124 -3.41 -0.28 -11.71
N PHE A 125 -2.21 -0.25 -12.26
CA PHE A 125 -1.71 0.91 -13.00
C PHE A 125 -1.17 0.48 -14.36
N PRO A 126 -2.05 0.02 -15.26
CA PRO A 126 -1.59 -0.61 -16.52
C PRO A 126 -0.87 0.34 -17.46
N ASN A 127 -0.99 1.64 -17.27
CA ASN A 127 -0.33 2.64 -18.14
C ASN A 127 0.89 3.29 -17.50
N SER A 128 1.38 2.70 -16.43
CA SER A 128 2.54 3.26 -15.72
C SER A 128 3.84 2.68 -16.20
#